data_f692b3376f6f78cc69ac19e9d7c88054
#
_entry.id   f692b3376f6f78cc69ac19e9d7c88054
#
_cell.length_a   1.000
_cell.length_b   1.000
_cell.length_c   1.000
_cell.angle_alpha   90.00
_cell.angle_beta   90.00
_cell.angle_gamma   90.00
#
_symmetry.space_group_name_H-M   'P 1'
#
loop_
_entity.id
_entity.type
_entity.pdbx_description
1 polymer ?
#
loop_
_entity_poly.entity_id
_entity_poly.type
_entity_poly.pdbx_seq_one_letter_code
_entity_poly.pdbx_strand_id
1 'polypeptide(L)'
;MRVLVLSQYFWPEGFRINELVTALHAKGVEVEVLSGQPNYPGGVVFKGYRAWRCVRDTCLGVTVHRVPLAPRGKGAVRLALNYLSFILSALVFGTYLLRKRPFDAILVFAPSPILQAIPAIWLGRLKQCPTLLWVQDLWPESLSATGHVTHPVLLKGVARVVRWIYQKVDLLLVQSRAFTPKVRALAGSTPIVYYPNSFIDERAEGTVEPIVCPGLDCDFPIVFAGNIGRAQAVEVVLEAATLLRDVEGVRFVMVGDGSQRDWLMQQSANRGLSNLIFPGRYPVEAMPALMQKAAALLVTLADTEIFRLTIPSKIQAYLAAGRPIIACLNGAGAEIVEEAGAGVAVPAEDALALAEAVKTLYKMPESERFEMGAQGRRYYQEHFAHDKLVDTLIGHFEHAVRSQQGCR
;
A
#
# COMPACT_ATOMS: atom_id res chain seq x y z
N MET A 1 12.40 9.98 22.24
CA MET A 1 12.96 10.11 20.88
C MET A 1 12.06 11.03 20.09
N ARG A 2 12.63 12.00 19.36
CA ARG A 2 11.90 12.95 18.50
C ARG A 2 12.17 12.64 17.03
N VAL A 3 11.12 12.34 16.26
CA VAL A 3 11.19 11.93 14.85
C VAL A 3 10.48 12.95 13.97
N LEU A 4 11.16 13.37 12.89
CA LEU A 4 10.52 14.11 11.81
C LEU A 4 10.03 13.12 10.75
N VAL A 5 8.74 13.12 10.45
CA VAL A 5 8.18 12.41 9.30
C VAL A 5 8.04 13.38 8.13
N LEU A 6 8.67 13.07 7.01
CA LEU A 6 8.54 13.82 5.78
C LEU A 6 7.71 13.02 4.77
N SER A 7 6.57 13.58 4.40
CA SER A 7 5.69 13.01 3.37
C SER A 7 4.97 14.14 2.64
N GLN A 8 4.99 14.10 1.31
CA GLN A 8 4.23 15.07 0.52
C GLN A 8 2.73 15.02 0.82
N TYR A 9 2.21 13.82 1.12
CA TYR A 9 0.82 13.55 1.41
C TYR A 9 0.63 13.15 2.87
N PHE A 10 -0.31 13.77 3.53
CA PHE A 10 -0.65 13.51 4.93
C PHE A 10 -2.11 13.91 5.18
N TRP A 11 -2.67 13.55 6.35
CA TRP A 11 -4.03 13.90 6.72
C TRP A 11 -4.45 15.30 6.23
N PRO A 12 -5.66 15.49 5.67
CA PRO A 12 -6.82 14.58 5.58
C PRO A 12 -6.77 13.63 4.38
N GLU A 13 -5.66 13.52 3.65
CA GLU A 13 -5.47 12.56 2.59
C GLU A 13 -5.27 11.15 3.18
N GLY A 14 -6.00 10.13 2.67
CA GLY A 14 -5.98 8.78 3.21
C GLY A 14 -4.73 7.98 2.82
N PHE A 15 -3.64 8.17 3.53
CA PHE A 15 -2.39 7.43 3.35
C PHE A 15 -1.98 6.70 4.63
N ARG A 16 -1.38 5.51 4.52
CA ARG A 16 -0.87 4.70 5.65
C ARG A 16 0.02 5.45 6.64
N ILE A 17 0.67 6.49 6.19
CA ILE A 17 1.52 7.31 7.04
C ILE A 17 0.73 7.98 8.17
N ASN A 18 -0.58 8.21 7.98
CA ASN A 18 -1.44 8.78 9.01
C ASN A 18 -1.56 7.80 10.20
N GLU A 19 -1.84 6.54 9.91
CA GLU A 19 -1.96 5.45 10.89
C GLU A 19 -0.63 5.23 11.61
N LEU A 20 0.47 5.19 10.84
CA LEU A 20 1.81 5.03 11.38
C LEU A 20 2.19 6.17 12.34
N VAL A 21 1.93 7.42 11.97
CA VAL A 21 2.21 8.61 12.80
C VAL A 21 1.40 8.57 14.10
N THR A 22 0.11 8.21 14.01
CA THR A 22 -0.75 8.06 15.19
C THR A 22 -0.23 7.00 16.14
N ALA A 23 0.17 5.84 15.61
CA ALA A 23 0.69 4.73 16.41
C ALA A 23 2.06 5.05 17.04
N LEU A 24 2.97 5.69 16.31
CA LEU A 24 4.24 6.16 16.86
C LEU A 24 4.02 7.14 18.03
N HIS A 25 3.07 8.08 17.85
CA HIS A 25 2.71 9.04 18.89
C HIS A 25 2.12 8.35 20.13
N ALA A 26 1.22 7.39 19.93
CA ALA A 26 0.63 6.59 21.01
C ALA A 26 1.68 5.78 21.80
N LYS A 27 2.77 5.36 21.15
CA LYS A 27 3.91 4.68 21.77
C LYS A 27 4.95 5.64 22.40
N GLY A 28 4.62 6.92 22.52
CA GLY A 28 5.46 7.92 23.20
C GLY A 28 6.60 8.49 22.35
N VAL A 29 6.60 8.27 21.03
CA VAL A 29 7.54 8.97 20.14
C VAL A 29 7.03 10.39 19.88
N GLU A 30 7.88 11.39 20.11
CA GLU A 30 7.56 12.77 19.73
C GLU A 30 7.65 12.91 18.19
N VAL A 31 6.49 12.91 17.53
CA VAL A 31 6.44 13.02 16.07
C VAL A 31 6.08 14.43 15.64
N GLU A 32 6.84 14.97 14.69
CA GLU A 32 6.45 16.14 13.89
C GLU A 32 6.42 15.75 12.42
N VAL A 33 5.48 16.33 11.66
CA VAL A 33 5.32 16.02 10.24
C VAL A 33 5.64 17.24 9.40
N LEU A 34 6.44 17.08 8.34
CA LEU A 34 6.63 18.05 7.26
C LEU A 34 5.89 17.55 6.02
N SER A 35 4.85 18.27 5.60
CA SER A 35 3.98 17.86 4.50
C SER A 35 3.60 19.02 3.59
N GLY A 36 3.02 18.69 2.43
CA GLY A 36 2.41 19.66 1.52
C GLY A 36 1.01 20.08 1.96
N GLN A 37 0.40 21.00 1.20
CA GLN A 37 -1.02 21.30 1.32
C GLN A 37 -1.85 20.15 0.69
N PRO A 38 -2.91 19.63 1.34
CA PRO A 38 -3.62 18.45 0.87
C PRO A 38 -4.38 18.74 -0.43
N ASN A 39 -4.17 17.89 -1.45
CA ASN A 39 -4.76 18.06 -2.78
C ASN A 39 -4.91 16.73 -3.57
N TYR A 40 -4.61 15.58 -2.97
CA TYR A 40 -4.71 14.27 -3.60
C TYR A 40 -6.10 13.64 -3.36
N PRO A 41 -6.69 12.92 -4.34
CA PRO A 41 -6.13 12.60 -5.67
C PRO A 41 -6.51 13.64 -6.75
N GLY A 42 -7.57 14.39 -6.56
CA GLY A 42 -8.23 15.21 -7.59
C GLY A 42 -7.51 16.51 -7.96
N GLY A 43 -6.47 16.90 -7.22
CA GLY A 43 -5.75 18.16 -7.44
C GLY A 43 -6.51 19.40 -6.93
N VAL A 44 -7.65 19.22 -6.29
CA VAL A 44 -8.37 20.28 -5.61
C VAL A 44 -7.90 20.35 -4.16
N VAL A 45 -7.47 21.52 -3.72
CA VAL A 45 -7.07 21.72 -2.31
C VAL A 45 -8.28 21.54 -1.41
N PHE A 46 -8.14 20.77 -0.34
CA PHE A 46 -9.21 20.44 0.60
C PHE A 46 -9.77 21.70 1.26
N LYS A 47 -11.05 21.66 1.61
CA LYS A 47 -11.73 22.77 2.31
C LYS A 47 -10.99 23.09 3.61
N GLY A 48 -10.74 24.38 3.85
CA GLY A 48 -9.97 24.87 5.00
C GLY A 48 -8.46 25.03 4.75
N TYR A 49 -7.92 24.47 3.64
CA TYR A 49 -6.52 24.61 3.27
C TYR A 49 -6.32 25.57 2.10
N ARG A 50 -5.08 26.05 1.93
CA ARG A 50 -4.71 26.97 0.83
C ARG A 50 -3.36 26.60 0.25
N ALA A 51 -3.27 26.37 -1.07
CA ALA A 51 -2.10 25.87 -1.79
C ALA A 51 -0.79 26.59 -1.46
N TRP A 52 -0.83 27.91 -1.35
CA TRP A 52 0.35 28.78 -1.21
C TRP A 52 0.62 29.23 0.24
N ARG A 53 -0.05 28.63 1.20
CA ARG A 53 0.12 28.99 2.61
C ARG A 53 1.16 28.10 3.29
N CYS A 54 2.03 28.74 4.09
CA CYS A 54 2.90 28.06 5.02
C CYS A 54 2.22 28.08 6.40
N VAL A 55 1.92 26.93 6.99
CA VAL A 55 1.12 26.81 8.22
C VAL A 55 1.72 25.76 9.14
N ARG A 56 1.67 26.03 10.45
CA ARG A 56 1.80 25.03 11.49
C ARG A 56 0.42 24.65 11.99
N ASP A 57 0.09 23.39 11.95
CA ASP A 57 -1.20 22.82 12.28
C ASP A 57 -1.03 21.67 13.30
N THR A 58 -2.11 21.22 13.92
CA THR A 58 -2.12 20.04 14.78
C THR A 58 -3.15 19.07 14.23
N CYS A 59 -2.69 17.90 13.83
CA CYS A 59 -3.54 16.85 13.29
C CYS A 59 -3.15 15.52 13.91
N LEU A 60 -4.12 14.66 14.25
CA LEU A 60 -3.85 13.34 14.84
C LEU A 60 -2.94 13.38 16.09
N GLY A 61 -3.06 14.43 16.90
CA GLY A 61 -2.25 14.63 18.11
C GLY A 61 -0.82 15.14 17.87
N VAL A 62 -0.38 15.28 16.62
CA VAL A 62 0.99 15.69 16.29
C VAL A 62 1.05 17.05 15.60
N THR A 63 2.21 17.72 15.70
CA THR A 63 2.46 18.97 14.98
C THR A 63 2.75 18.68 13.50
N VAL A 64 2.01 19.37 12.61
CA VAL A 64 2.19 19.28 11.17
C VAL A 64 2.63 20.62 10.60
N HIS A 65 3.78 20.64 9.95
CA HIS A 65 4.31 21.77 9.21
C HIS A 65 3.93 21.62 7.74
N ARG A 66 3.01 22.46 7.26
CA ARG A 66 2.56 22.43 5.86
C ARG A 66 3.27 23.51 5.07
N VAL A 67 3.90 23.08 3.99
CA VAL A 67 4.56 24.00 3.06
C VAL A 67 3.72 24.23 1.80
N PRO A 68 3.88 25.39 1.14
CA PRO A 68 3.23 25.67 -0.13
C PRO A 68 3.54 24.64 -1.20
N LEU A 69 2.58 24.37 -2.09
CA LEU A 69 2.82 23.60 -3.30
C LEU A 69 1.83 23.99 -4.41
N ALA A 70 2.23 23.79 -5.65
CA ALA A 70 1.31 23.83 -6.79
C ALA A 70 0.37 22.62 -6.72
N PRO A 71 -0.97 22.79 -6.72
CA PRO A 71 -1.89 21.69 -6.68
C PRO A 71 -1.68 20.71 -7.83
N ARG A 72 -1.89 19.41 -7.56
CA ARG A 72 -1.84 18.36 -8.56
C ARG A 72 -2.84 18.68 -9.68
N GLY A 73 -2.52 18.34 -10.92
CA GLY A 73 -3.43 18.50 -12.03
C GLY A 73 -3.32 17.36 -13.02
N LYS A 74 -4.14 17.39 -14.06
CA LYS A 74 -4.10 16.39 -15.13
C LYS A 74 -2.85 16.62 -16.01
N GLY A 75 -2.17 15.53 -16.39
CA GLY A 75 -1.01 15.52 -17.27
C GLY A 75 0.34 15.62 -16.57
N ALA A 76 1.39 15.16 -17.26
CA ALA A 76 2.74 15.00 -16.72
C ALA A 76 3.38 16.32 -16.25
N VAL A 77 3.15 17.43 -16.95
CA VAL A 77 3.71 18.73 -16.60
C VAL A 77 3.18 19.24 -15.27
N ARG A 78 1.86 19.19 -15.07
CA ARG A 78 1.24 19.62 -13.80
C ARG A 78 1.65 18.73 -12.64
N LEU A 79 1.81 17.43 -12.90
CA LEU A 79 2.32 16.50 -11.91
C LEU A 79 3.78 16.81 -11.53
N ALA A 80 4.63 17.07 -12.51
CA ALA A 80 6.01 17.50 -12.27
C ALA A 80 6.10 18.81 -11.48
N LEU A 81 5.27 19.81 -11.81
CA LEU A 81 5.18 21.06 -11.06
C LEU A 81 4.73 20.84 -9.61
N ASN A 82 3.75 19.98 -9.38
CA ASN A 82 3.33 19.62 -8.02
C ASN A 82 4.52 19.05 -7.21
N TYR A 83 5.25 18.11 -7.77
CA TYR A 83 6.40 17.48 -7.11
C TYR A 83 7.55 18.45 -6.87
N LEU A 84 7.96 19.19 -7.89
CA LEU A 84 9.07 20.15 -7.78
C LEU A 84 8.75 21.31 -6.82
N SER A 85 7.51 21.81 -6.85
CA SER A 85 7.10 22.88 -5.92
C SER A 85 7.12 22.42 -4.46
N PHE A 86 6.71 21.17 -4.17
CA PHE A 86 6.83 20.61 -2.83
C PHE A 86 8.29 20.51 -2.39
N ILE A 87 9.18 19.97 -3.24
CA ILE A 87 10.60 19.81 -2.93
C ILE A 87 11.24 21.17 -2.61
N LEU A 88 11.03 22.16 -3.48
CA LEU A 88 11.58 23.51 -3.28
C LEU A 88 11.02 24.17 -2.03
N SER A 89 9.71 24.05 -1.80
CA SER A 89 9.06 24.61 -0.60
C SER A 89 9.54 23.90 0.68
N ALA A 90 9.72 22.59 0.65
CA ALA A 90 10.24 21.84 1.79
C ALA A 90 11.70 22.19 2.10
N LEU A 91 12.53 22.41 1.08
CA LEU A 91 13.91 22.88 1.26
C LEU A 91 13.94 24.28 1.90
N VAL A 92 13.15 25.22 1.43
CA VAL A 92 13.19 26.62 1.90
C VAL A 92 12.39 26.77 3.20
N PHE A 93 11.08 26.55 3.13
CA PHE A 93 10.18 26.77 4.29
C PHE A 93 10.35 25.69 5.36
N GLY A 94 10.58 24.43 5.00
CA GLY A 94 10.86 23.37 5.94
C GLY A 94 12.11 23.66 6.78
N THR A 95 13.19 24.08 6.13
CA THR A 95 14.42 24.49 6.81
C THR A 95 14.17 25.65 7.78
N TYR A 96 13.41 26.67 7.37
CA TYR A 96 13.09 27.80 8.21
C TYR A 96 12.18 27.42 9.41
N LEU A 97 11.11 26.67 9.17
CA LEU A 97 10.16 26.26 10.20
C LEU A 97 10.81 25.37 11.28
N LEU A 98 11.71 24.50 10.85
CA LEU A 98 12.33 23.49 11.70
C LEU A 98 13.69 23.94 12.26
N ARG A 99 14.19 25.15 11.97
CA ARG A 99 15.55 25.59 12.31
C ARG A 99 15.96 25.43 13.79
N LYS A 100 15.01 25.66 14.69
CA LYS A 100 15.23 25.59 16.16
C LYS A 100 14.76 24.27 16.79
N ARG A 101 14.41 23.27 15.97
CA ARG A 101 13.87 22.00 16.45
C ARG A 101 14.91 20.89 16.27
N PRO A 102 15.35 20.24 17.35
CA PRO A 102 16.18 19.05 17.23
C PRO A 102 15.33 17.84 16.83
N PHE A 103 15.94 16.91 16.13
CA PHE A 103 15.35 15.61 15.80
C PHE A 103 16.44 14.54 15.97
N ASP A 104 16.02 13.36 16.43
CA ASP A 104 16.88 12.19 16.56
C ASP A 104 16.96 11.40 15.27
N ALA A 105 15.87 11.38 14.48
CA ALA A 105 15.81 10.72 13.18
C ALA A 105 14.78 11.40 12.24
N ILE A 106 14.94 11.16 10.93
CA ILE A 106 13.98 11.56 9.90
C ILE A 106 13.47 10.30 9.17
N LEU A 107 12.16 10.13 9.09
CA LEU A 107 11.51 9.12 8.25
C LEU A 107 10.93 9.78 7.01
N VAL A 108 11.28 9.26 5.84
CA VAL A 108 10.65 9.65 4.57
C VAL A 108 9.67 8.56 4.15
N PHE A 109 8.39 8.88 4.06
CA PHE A 109 7.40 8.00 3.45
C PHE A 109 7.23 8.39 1.99
N ALA A 110 7.71 7.56 1.09
CA ALA A 110 7.81 7.89 -0.33
C ALA A 110 6.95 6.97 -1.24
N PRO A 111 5.61 7.15 -1.26
CA PRO A 111 4.79 6.45 -2.24
C PRO A 111 5.12 6.94 -3.67
N SER A 112 5.01 8.22 -3.93
CA SER A 112 5.43 8.90 -5.18
C SER A 112 5.24 10.40 -4.98
N PRO A 113 6.21 11.24 -5.30
CA PRO A 113 7.51 10.93 -5.90
C PRO A 113 8.58 10.58 -4.87
N ILE A 114 9.54 9.75 -5.25
CA ILE A 114 10.71 9.47 -4.39
C ILE A 114 11.58 10.72 -4.15
N LEU A 115 11.47 11.71 -5.04
CA LEU A 115 12.21 12.97 -4.98
C LEU A 115 11.95 13.76 -3.68
N GLN A 116 10.85 13.49 -2.98
CA GLN A 116 10.59 14.07 -1.65
C GLN A 116 11.65 13.69 -0.59
N ALA A 117 12.51 12.71 -0.86
CA ALA A 117 13.65 12.41 -0.01
C ALA A 117 14.75 13.50 -0.06
N ILE A 118 14.81 14.32 -1.10
CA ILE A 118 15.84 15.37 -1.25
C ILE A 118 15.82 16.36 -0.08
N PRO A 119 14.70 17.00 0.27
CA PRO A 119 14.64 17.88 1.44
C PRO A 119 14.90 17.14 2.77
N ALA A 120 14.56 15.86 2.88
CA ALA A 120 14.88 15.08 4.08
C ALA A 120 16.38 14.85 4.25
N ILE A 121 17.08 14.50 3.17
CA ILE A 121 18.54 14.36 3.15
C ILE A 121 19.23 15.68 3.55
N TRP A 122 18.72 16.79 3.05
CA TRP A 122 19.20 18.11 3.42
C TRP A 122 18.99 18.40 4.91
N LEU A 123 17.78 18.19 5.41
CA LEU A 123 17.43 18.38 6.82
C LEU A 123 18.23 17.43 7.74
N GLY A 124 18.40 16.17 7.35
CA GLY A 124 19.19 15.19 8.10
C GLY A 124 20.64 15.65 8.31
N ARG A 125 21.27 16.18 7.25
CA ARG A 125 22.62 16.78 7.36
C ARG A 125 22.64 18.02 8.25
N LEU A 126 21.66 18.92 8.06
CA LEU A 126 21.57 20.14 8.85
C LEU A 126 21.31 19.87 10.33
N LYS A 127 20.51 18.84 10.64
CA LYS A 127 20.16 18.41 12.00
C LYS A 127 21.13 17.38 12.59
N GLN A 128 22.04 16.88 11.77
CA GLN A 128 22.97 15.83 12.14
C GLN A 128 22.28 14.57 12.69
N CYS A 129 21.17 14.16 12.05
CA CYS A 129 20.42 12.97 12.42
C CYS A 129 20.22 12.05 11.21
N PRO A 130 20.09 10.71 11.43
CA PRO A 130 19.93 9.75 10.35
C PRO A 130 18.61 9.93 9.61
N THR A 131 18.65 9.67 8.31
CA THR A 131 17.50 9.71 7.41
C THR A 131 17.17 8.30 6.94
N LEU A 132 15.97 7.83 7.26
CA LEU A 132 15.43 6.55 6.84
C LEU A 132 14.44 6.79 5.69
N LEU A 133 14.59 6.06 4.59
CA LEU A 133 13.70 6.17 3.44
C LEU A 133 12.86 4.90 3.29
N TRP A 134 11.54 5.02 3.47
CA TRP A 134 10.61 3.93 3.23
C TRP A 134 10.15 3.96 1.77
N VAL A 135 10.74 3.07 0.98
CA VAL A 135 10.51 2.93 -0.46
C VAL A 135 9.18 2.19 -0.69
N GLN A 136 8.19 2.92 -1.15
CA GLN A 136 6.87 2.38 -1.48
C GLN A 136 6.75 2.01 -2.96
N ASP A 137 7.40 2.78 -3.84
CA ASP A 137 7.40 2.57 -5.28
C ASP A 137 8.83 2.47 -5.82
N LEU A 138 9.04 1.55 -6.75
CA LEU A 138 10.31 1.45 -7.47
C LEU A 138 10.40 2.50 -8.58
N TRP A 139 11.33 3.41 -8.45
CA TRP A 139 11.67 4.39 -9.47
C TRP A 139 13.02 4.04 -10.11
N PRO A 140 13.17 4.12 -11.45
CA PRO A 140 12.23 4.72 -12.44
C PRO A 140 11.13 3.78 -12.96
N GLU A 141 11.09 2.51 -12.57
CA GLU A 141 10.20 1.47 -13.12
C GLU A 141 8.72 1.87 -13.05
N SER A 142 8.26 2.41 -11.93
CA SER A 142 6.86 2.87 -11.76
C SER A 142 6.47 3.98 -12.73
N LEU A 143 7.41 4.86 -13.11
CA LEU A 143 7.14 5.91 -14.11
C LEU A 143 6.93 5.33 -15.50
N SER A 144 7.73 4.32 -15.86
CA SER A 144 7.60 3.61 -17.13
C SER A 144 6.29 2.80 -17.18
N ALA A 145 5.99 2.06 -16.12
CA ALA A 145 4.78 1.21 -16.03
C ALA A 145 3.48 2.02 -16.10
N THR A 146 3.47 3.24 -15.54
CA THR A 146 2.31 4.15 -15.59
C THR A 146 2.23 4.96 -16.88
N GLY A 147 3.21 4.85 -17.79
CA GLY A 147 3.26 5.59 -19.05
C GLY A 147 3.53 7.09 -18.91
N HIS A 148 3.84 7.58 -17.71
CA HIS A 148 4.11 9.01 -17.49
C HIS A 148 5.43 9.47 -18.11
N VAL A 149 6.45 8.60 -18.13
CA VAL A 149 7.74 8.85 -18.75
C VAL A 149 8.19 7.58 -19.47
N THR A 150 8.30 7.65 -20.79
CA THR A 150 8.73 6.52 -21.64
C THR A 150 10.06 6.78 -22.32
N HIS A 151 10.52 8.04 -22.36
CA HIS A 151 11.75 8.42 -23.06
C HIS A 151 12.99 7.90 -22.33
N PRO A 152 13.88 7.09 -22.99
CA PRO A 152 15.00 6.42 -22.32
C PRO A 152 16.00 7.36 -21.64
N VAL A 153 16.26 8.54 -22.23
CA VAL A 153 17.19 9.53 -21.65
C VAL A 153 16.64 10.11 -20.35
N LEU A 154 15.34 10.41 -20.30
CA LEU A 154 14.68 10.88 -19.07
C LEU A 154 14.70 9.82 -17.98
N LEU A 155 14.40 8.56 -18.32
CA LEU A 155 14.47 7.44 -17.37
C LEU A 155 15.89 7.26 -16.83
N LYS A 156 16.93 7.35 -17.67
CA LYS A 156 18.33 7.34 -17.22
C LYS A 156 18.66 8.52 -16.28
N GLY A 157 18.12 9.69 -16.56
CA GLY A 157 18.25 10.87 -15.70
C GLY A 157 17.60 10.65 -14.33
N VAL A 158 16.38 10.14 -14.31
CA VAL A 158 15.66 9.77 -13.07
C VAL A 158 16.43 8.69 -12.29
N ALA A 159 16.89 7.63 -12.95
CA ALA A 159 17.67 6.57 -12.30
C ALA A 159 18.95 7.11 -11.63
N ARG A 160 19.61 8.13 -12.23
CA ARG A 160 20.77 8.78 -11.63
C ARG A 160 20.41 9.56 -10.36
N VAL A 161 19.27 10.25 -10.35
CA VAL A 161 18.76 10.95 -9.16
C VAL A 161 18.35 9.95 -8.09
N VAL A 162 17.66 8.88 -8.44
CA VAL A 162 17.28 7.81 -7.49
C VAL A 162 18.51 7.17 -6.87
N ARG A 163 19.53 6.86 -7.68
CA ARG A 163 20.82 6.35 -7.17
C ARG A 163 21.43 7.32 -6.15
N TRP A 164 21.46 8.60 -6.48
CA TRP A 164 21.98 9.61 -5.56
C TRP A 164 21.17 9.65 -4.26
N ILE A 165 19.84 9.60 -4.31
CA ILE A 165 18.97 9.56 -3.12
C ILE A 165 19.30 8.33 -2.27
N TYR A 166 19.31 7.12 -2.87
CA TYR A 166 19.56 5.88 -2.15
C TYR A 166 20.93 5.84 -1.46
N GLN A 167 21.94 6.44 -2.09
CA GLN A 167 23.30 6.52 -1.55
C GLN A 167 23.50 7.62 -0.51
N LYS A 168 22.52 8.50 -0.29
CA LYS A 168 22.60 9.64 0.64
C LYS A 168 21.71 9.54 1.86
N VAL A 169 20.87 8.53 1.91
CA VAL A 169 20.12 8.14 3.11
C VAL A 169 20.91 7.11 3.93
N ASP A 170 20.60 7.00 5.21
CA ASP A 170 21.34 6.14 6.14
C ASP A 170 20.75 4.72 6.18
N LEU A 171 19.46 4.58 5.88
CA LEU A 171 18.76 3.29 5.83
C LEU A 171 17.65 3.30 4.80
N LEU A 172 17.58 2.25 4.00
CA LEU A 172 16.47 1.99 3.07
C LEU A 172 15.56 0.92 3.64
N LEU A 173 14.27 1.25 3.78
CA LEU A 173 13.23 0.33 4.18
C LEU A 173 12.44 -0.05 2.92
N VAL A 174 12.35 -1.34 2.59
CA VAL A 174 11.65 -1.82 1.39
C VAL A 174 10.39 -2.57 1.77
N GLN A 175 9.27 -2.23 1.12
CA GLN A 175 7.96 -2.82 1.42
C GLN A 175 7.80 -4.28 0.92
N SER A 176 8.67 -4.72 0.03
CA SER A 176 8.68 -6.08 -0.50
C SER A 176 10.13 -6.60 -0.56
N ARG A 177 10.33 -7.86 -0.20
CA ARG A 177 11.64 -8.54 -0.35
C ARG A 177 12.10 -8.53 -1.81
N ALA A 178 11.15 -8.63 -2.76
CA ALA A 178 11.41 -8.58 -4.19
C ALA A 178 11.94 -7.21 -4.69
N PHE A 179 11.77 -6.13 -3.91
CA PHE A 179 12.38 -4.82 -4.21
C PHE A 179 13.89 -4.81 -3.99
N THR A 180 14.39 -5.67 -3.10
CA THR A 180 15.79 -5.63 -2.65
C THR A 180 16.81 -5.68 -3.79
N PRO A 181 16.71 -6.56 -4.79
CA PRO A 181 17.69 -6.60 -5.90
C PRO A 181 17.73 -5.30 -6.70
N LYS A 182 16.56 -4.74 -7.04
CA LYS A 182 16.45 -3.48 -7.79
C LYS A 182 17.00 -2.28 -7.00
N VAL A 183 16.64 -2.19 -5.72
CA VAL A 183 17.12 -1.14 -4.81
C VAL A 183 18.63 -1.28 -4.59
N ARG A 184 19.14 -2.50 -4.38
CA ARG A 184 20.57 -2.77 -4.19
C ARG A 184 21.42 -2.35 -5.38
N ALA A 185 20.93 -2.53 -6.60
CA ALA A 185 21.62 -2.10 -7.82
C ALA A 185 21.90 -0.58 -7.87
N LEU A 186 21.13 0.22 -7.12
CA LEU A 186 21.27 1.68 -7.05
C LEU A 186 21.83 2.17 -5.71
N ALA A 187 21.64 1.43 -4.62
CA ALA A 187 21.92 1.87 -3.25
C ALA A 187 23.41 1.87 -2.87
N GLY A 188 24.28 1.19 -3.63
CA GLY A 188 25.69 1.06 -3.25
C GLY A 188 25.84 0.33 -1.92
N SER A 189 26.52 0.95 -0.93
CA SER A 189 26.74 0.39 0.40
C SER A 189 25.62 0.70 1.42
N THR A 190 24.61 1.50 1.05
CA THR A 190 23.52 1.85 1.97
C THR A 190 22.78 0.59 2.45
N PRO A 191 22.58 0.41 3.77
CA PRO A 191 21.83 -0.70 4.32
C PRO A 191 20.40 -0.74 3.79
N ILE A 192 19.89 -1.95 3.52
CA ILE A 192 18.52 -2.20 3.07
C ILE A 192 17.89 -3.21 4.03
N VAL A 193 16.73 -2.88 4.55
CA VAL A 193 15.96 -3.73 5.46
C VAL A 193 14.55 -3.93 4.89
N TYR A 194 14.04 -5.13 4.99
CA TYR A 194 12.64 -5.43 4.68
C TYR A 194 11.75 -4.84 5.79
N TYR A 195 10.89 -3.92 5.41
CA TYR A 195 9.89 -3.31 6.27
C TYR A 195 8.58 -3.21 5.49
N PRO A 196 7.70 -4.21 5.60
CA PRO A 196 6.46 -4.28 4.81
C PRO A 196 5.43 -3.24 5.24
N ASN A 197 4.44 -3.03 4.41
CA ASN A 197 3.26 -2.29 4.79
C ASN A 197 2.48 -3.08 5.85
N SER A 198 2.09 -2.42 6.93
CA SER A 198 1.23 -2.99 7.97
C SER A 198 -0.25 -2.96 7.57
N PHE A 199 -1.05 -3.74 8.27
CA PHE A 199 -2.49 -3.67 8.21
C PHE A 199 -3.07 -3.60 9.64
N ILE A 200 -4.07 -2.75 9.86
CA ILE A 200 -4.81 -2.65 11.13
C ILE A 200 -6.02 -3.57 11.04
N ASP A 201 -6.09 -4.52 11.94
CA ASP A 201 -7.25 -5.42 12.05
C ASP A 201 -8.30 -4.81 13.00
N GLU A 202 -9.25 -4.09 12.44
CA GLU A 202 -10.30 -3.38 13.19
C GLU A 202 -11.31 -4.31 13.90
N ARG A 203 -11.22 -5.63 13.69
CA ARG A 203 -12.13 -6.59 14.38
C ARG A 203 -11.96 -6.63 15.89
N ALA A 204 -10.86 -6.11 16.40
CA ALA A 204 -10.60 -6.07 17.84
C ALA A 204 -11.47 -5.06 18.60
N GLU A 205 -12.17 -4.15 17.94
CA GLU A 205 -12.75 -2.96 18.58
C GLU A 205 -14.28 -2.84 18.54
N GLY A 206 -15.05 -3.79 17.98
CA GLY A 206 -16.49 -3.58 17.94
C GLY A 206 -17.40 -4.75 17.56
N THR A 207 -18.63 -4.71 18.06
CA THR A 207 -19.76 -5.52 17.57
C THR A 207 -20.17 -5.00 16.21
N VAL A 208 -19.84 -5.75 15.15
CA VAL A 208 -20.25 -5.41 13.79
C VAL A 208 -21.73 -5.79 13.62
N GLU A 209 -22.57 -4.84 13.25
CA GLU A 209 -23.96 -5.10 12.89
C GLU A 209 -24.05 -6.15 11.77
N PRO A 210 -25.10 -7.00 11.77
CA PRO A 210 -25.27 -8.01 10.73
C PRO A 210 -25.44 -7.35 9.38
N ILE A 211 -24.43 -7.55 8.48
CA ILE A 211 -24.43 -6.97 7.16
C ILE A 211 -25.12 -7.91 6.19
N VAL A 212 -26.10 -7.37 5.45
CA VAL A 212 -26.71 -8.04 4.31
C VAL A 212 -25.92 -7.67 3.06
N CYS A 213 -25.33 -8.68 2.43
CA CYS A 213 -24.60 -8.51 1.18
C CYS A 213 -25.07 -9.59 0.19
N PRO A 214 -25.68 -9.21 -0.94
CA PRO A 214 -26.11 -10.15 -1.95
C PRO A 214 -24.99 -11.08 -2.39
N GLY A 215 -25.27 -12.37 -2.49
CA GLY A 215 -24.33 -13.38 -2.94
C GLY A 215 -23.49 -14.04 -1.84
N LEU A 216 -23.55 -13.57 -0.60
CA LEU A 216 -22.90 -14.25 0.55
C LEU A 216 -23.75 -15.33 1.21
N ASP A 217 -24.99 -15.48 0.77
CA ASP A 217 -25.99 -16.46 1.23
C ASP A 217 -25.98 -17.75 0.39
N CYS A 218 -24.80 -18.18 -0.03
CA CYS A 218 -24.60 -19.42 -0.79
C CYS A 218 -23.55 -20.30 -0.09
N ASP A 219 -23.40 -21.54 -0.55
CA ASP A 219 -22.51 -22.52 0.08
C ASP A 219 -21.03 -22.16 -0.02
N PHE A 220 -20.62 -21.51 -1.12
CA PHE A 220 -19.23 -21.16 -1.38
C PHE A 220 -19.05 -19.76 -1.98
N PRO A 221 -19.22 -18.70 -1.18
CA PRO A 221 -19.00 -17.34 -1.64
C PRO A 221 -17.48 -17.02 -1.71
N ILE A 222 -17.02 -16.62 -2.90
CA ILE A 222 -15.66 -16.16 -3.17
C ILE A 222 -15.69 -14.64 -3.25
N VAL A 223 -15.08 -13.97 -2.28
CA VAL A 223 -15.16 -12.51 -2.18
C VAL A 223 -13.89 -11.86 -2.73
N PHE A 224 -14.07 -11.00 -3.73
CA PHE A 224 -13.10 -10.00 -4.13
C PHE A 224 -13.51 -8.67 -3.52
N ALA A 225 -12.61 -8.00 -2.81
CA ALA A 225 -12.91 -6.74 -2.14
C ALA A 225 -11.93 -5.62 -2.58
N GLY A 226 -12.47 -4.51 -3.09
CA GLY A 226 -11.69 -3.30 -3.39
C GLY A 226 -11.93 -2.73 -4.78
N ASN A 227 -10.89 -2.08 -5.35
CA ASN A 227 -10.98 -1.44 -6.67
C ASN A 227 -11.13 -2.49 -7.79
N ILE A 228 -12.19 -2.37 -8.59
CA ILE A 228 -12.44 -3.20 -9.79
C ILE A 228 -11.88 -2.45 -11.01
N GLY A 229 -10.55 -2.47 -11.13
CA GLY A 229 -9.82 -1.72 -12.15
C GLY A 229 -8.92 -2.59 -13.02
N ARG A 230 -8.35 -2.02 -14.09
CA ARG A 230 -7.48 -2.75 -15.03
C ARG A 230 -6.29 -3.45 -14.38
N ALA A 231 -5.69 -2.83 -13.38
CA ALA A 231 -4.56 -3.42 -12.66
C ALA A 231 -4.90 -4.75 -11.97
N GLN A 232 -6.19 -5.00 -11.75
CA GLN A 232 -6.66 -6.21 -11.08
C GLN A 232 -6.96 -7.36 -12.07
N ALA A 233 -6.81 -7.14 -13.40
CA ALA A 233 -7.10 -8.16 -14.43
C ALA A 233 -8.43 -8.91 -14.19
N VAL A 234 -9.49 -8.16 -13.90
CA VAL A 234 -10.78 -8.74 -13.49
C VAL A 234 -11.48 -9.56 -14.57
N GLU A 235 -10.99 -9.48 -15.80
CA GLU A 235 -11.38 -10.31 -16.93
C GLU A 235 -11.21 -11.80 -16.61
N VAL A 236 -10.18 -12.17 -15.86
CA VAL A 236 -9.94 -13.56 -15.44
C VAL A 236 -11.06 -14.10 -14.57
N VAL A 237 -11.69 -13.23 -13.76
CA VAL A 237 -12.82 -13.62 -12.91
C VAL A 237 -14.08 -13.92 -13.75
N LEU A 238 -14.31 -13.13 -14.81
CA LEU A 238 -15.41 -13.36 -15.74
C LEU A 238 -15.29 -14.72 -16.46
N GLU A 239 -14.08 -15.04 -16.93
CA GLU A 239 -13.82 -16.31 -17.59
C GLU A 239 -13.92 -17.50 -16.60
N ALA A 240 -13.37 -17.37 -15.42
CA ALA A 240 -13.50 -18.40 -14.38
C ALA A 240 -14.97 -18.62 -13.94
N ALA A 241 -15.75 -17.54 -13.80
CA ALA A 241 -17.18 -17.64 -13.51
C ALA A 241 -17.93 -18.34 -14.65
N THR A 242 -17.53 -18.12 -15.89
CA THR A 242 -18.08 -18.82 -17.06
C THR A 242 -17.80 -20.34 -17.01
N LEU A 243 -16.58 -20.73 -16.62
CA LEU A 243 -16.17 -22.13 -16.48
C LEU A 243 -16.84 -22.83 -15.29
N LEU A 244 -17.31 -22.07 -14.30
CA LEU A 244 -17.92 -22.58 -13.08
C LEU A 244 -19.45 -22.35 -13.05
N ARG A 245 -20.09 -21.99 -14.17
CA ARG A 245 -21.52 -21.66 -14.21
C ARG A 245 -22.44 -22.79 -13.72
N ASP A 246 -22.02 -24.03 -13.97
CA ASP A 246 -22.78 -25.24 -13.65
C ASP A 246 -22.39 -25.86 -12.28
N VAL A 247 -21.50 -25.20 -11.53
CA VAL A 247 -21.12 -25.64 -10.18
C VAL A 247 -22.05 -24.97 -9.16
N GLU A 248 -23.00 -25.74 -8.66
CA GLU A 248 -23.96 -25.26 -7.64
C GLU A 248 -23.22 -24.69 -6.41
N GLY A 249 -23.78 -23.65 -5.81
CA GLY A 249 -23.27 -23.07 -4.58
C GLY A 249 -22.06 -22.15 -4.71
N VAL A 250 -21.32 -22.19 -5.83
CA VAL A 250 -20.15 -21.31 -6.06
C VAL A 250 -20.60 -19.97 -6.61
N ARG A 251 -20.23 -18.88 -5.92
CA ARG A 251 -20.48 -17.49 -6.39
C ARG A 251 -19.26 -16.61 -6.19
N PHE A 252 -18.95 -15.81 -7.22
CA PHE A 252 -18.01 -14.71 -7.11
C PHE A 252 -18.74 -13.44 -6.69
N VAL A 253 -18.34 -12.83 -5.59
CA VAL A 253 -18.93 -11.61 -5.03
C VAL A 253 -17.91 -10.48 -5.13
N MET A 254 -18.13 -9.57 -6.10
CA MET A 254 -17.24 -8.46 -6.43
C MET A 254 -17.62 -7.21 -5.65
N VAL A 255 -17.12 -7.10 -4.42
CA VAL A 255 -17.37 -5.97 -3.52
C VAL A 255 -16.46 -4.81 -3.87
N GLY A 256 -17.03 -3.67 -4.24
CA GLY A 256 -16.27 -2.48 -4.56
C GLY A 256 -16.77 -1.75 -5.80
N ASP A 257 -15.88 -0.95 -6.37
CA ASP A 257 -16.14 -0.14 -7.56
C ASP A 257 -14.83 0.09 -8.32
N GLY A 258 -14.90 0.59 -9.56
CA GLY A 258 -13.72 0.87 -10.36
C GLY A 258 -14.03 0.97 -11.85
N SER A 259 -13.01 1.32 -12.63
CA SER A 259 -13.14 1.61 -14.06
C SER A 259 -13.58 0.44 -14.92
N GLN A 260 -13.49 -0.80 -14.42
CA GLN A 260 -13.89 -2.02 -15.14
C GLN A 260 -15.23 -2.61 -14.65
N ARG A 261 -15.83 -2.03 -13.60
CA ARG A 261 -17.04 -2.58 -12.99
C ARG A 261 -18.21 -2.67 -13.98
N ASP A 262 -18.53 -1.57 -14.63
CA ASP A 262 -19.70 -1.52 -15.53
C ASP A 262 -19.50 -2.43 -16.75
N TRP A 263 -18.29 -2.46 -17.29
CA TRP A 263 -17.93 -3.39 -18.36
C TRP A 263 -18.11 -4.85 -17.91
N LEU A 264 -17.61 -5.19 -16.72
CA LEU A 264 -17.70 -6.56 -16.18
C LEU A 264 -19.14 -6.98 -15.94
N MET A 265 -19.98 -6.09 -15.40
CA MET A 265 -21.42 -6.31 -15.21
C MET A 265 -22.13 -6.57 -16.56
N GLN A 266 -21.84 -5.77 -17.58
CA GLN A 266 -22.41 -5.95 -18.93
C GLN A 266 -22.00 -7.29 -19.55
N GLN A 267 -20.70 -7.66 -19.43
CA GLN A 267 -20.22 -8.95 -19.95
C GLN A 267 -20.83 -10.14 -19.20
N SER A 268 -20.99 -10.04 -17.89
CA SER A 268 -21.67 -11.05 -17.07
C SER A 268 -23.13 -11.25 -17.52
N ALA A 269 -23.88 -10.17 -17.74
CA ALA A 269 -25.25 -10.21 -18.21
C ALA A 269 -25.35 -10.80 -19.63
N ASN A 270 -24.47 -10.41 -20.54
CA ASN A 270 -24.42 -10.93 -21.92
C ASN A 270 -24.18 -12.45 -21.98
N ARG A 271 -23.46 -13.01 -20.98
CA ARG A 271 -23.17 -14.44 -20.86
C ARG A 271 -24.20 -15.20 -20.01
N GLY A 272 -25.18 -14.49 -19.43
CA GLY A 272 -26.21 -15.06 -18.56
C GLY A 272 -25.62 -15.66 -17.27
N LEU A 273 -24.58 -15.08 -16.70
CA LEU A 273 -23.93 -15.58 -15.50
C LEU A 273 -24.73 -15.17 -14.25
N SER A 274 -25.25 -16.15 -13.51
CA SER A 274 -25.91 -15.96 -12.21
C SER A 274 -24.96 -16.11 -11.02
N ASN A 275 -23.73 -16.59 -11.28
CA ASN A 275 -22.70 -16.85 -10.27
C ASN A 275 -21.67 -15.73 -10.11
N LEU A 276 -21.89 -14.56 -10.73
CA LEU A 276 -21.03 -13.37 -10.60
C LEU A 276 -21.87 -12.19 -10.13
N ILE A 277 -21.70 -11.78 -8.89
CA ILE A 277 -22.54 -10.83 -8.16
C ILE A 277 -21.78 -9.53 -7.88
N PHE A 278 -22.45 -8.38 -8.04
CA PHE A 278 -21.88 -7.05 -7.86
C PHE A 278 -22.68 -6.25 -6.82
N PRO A 279 -22.43 -6.44 -5.52
CA PRO A 279 -23.22 -5.78 -4.48
C PRO A 279 -22.88 -4.29 -4.31
N GLY A 280 -21.82 -3.79 -4.98
CA GLY A 280 -21.40 -2.39 -4.90
C GLY A 280 -20.39 -2.14 -3.77
N ARG A 281 -20.32 -0.88 -3.32
CA ARG A 281 -19.40 -0.45 -2.26
C ARG A 281 -20.02 -0.64 -0.87
N TYR A 282 -19.17 -1.00 0.07
CA TYR A 282 -19.50 -1.03 1.50
C TYR A 282 -18.52 -0.11 2.27
N PRO A 283 -18.92 0.40 3.43
CA PRO A 283 -18.02 1.10 4.35
C PRO A 283 -16.84 0.23 4.75
N VAL A 284 -15.71 0.85 5.06
CA VAL A 284 -14.47 0.11 5.43
C VAL A 284 -14.70 -0.72 6.69
N GLU A 285 -15.46 -0.19 7.63
CA GLU A 285 -15.83 -0.81 8.89
C GLU A 285 -16.67 -2.11 8.69
N ALA A 286 -17.36 -2.20 7.57
CA ALA A 286 -18.14 -3.38 7.18
C ALA A 286 -17.29 -4.53 6.60
N MET A 287 -16.09 -4.23 6.11
CA MET A 287 -15.26 -5.17 5.37
C MET A 287 -14.85 -6.39 6.19
N PRO A 288 -14.46 -6.27 7.47
CA PRO A 288 -14.12 -7.43 8.29
C PRO A 288 -15.27 -8.45 8.37
N ALA A 289 -16.52 -7.99 8.58
CA ALA A 289 -17.69 -8.88 8.64
C ALA A 289 -18.02 -9.53 7.29
N LEU A 290 -17.89 -8.79 6.18
CA LEU A 290 -18.06 -9.34 4.84
C LEU A 290 -17.04 -10.42 4.53
N MET A 291 -15.76 -10.17 4.83
CA MET A 291 -14.69 -11.14 4.62
C MET A 291 -14.85 -12.39 5.48
N GLN A 292 -15.40 -12.28 6.70
CA GLN A 292 -15.68 -13.44 7.56
C GLN A 292 -16.74 -14.38 6.98
N LYS A 293 -17.67 -13.89 6.17
CA LYS A 293 -18.69 -14.72 5.52
C LYS A 293 -18.18 -15.42 4.24
N ALA A 294 -17.00 -15.06 3.75
CA ALA A 294 -16.41 -15.66 2.56
C ALA A 294 -15.95 -17.10 2.85
N ALA A 295 -16.20 -18.01 1.91
CA ALA A 295 -15.57 -19.33 1.90
C ALA A 295 -14.10 -19.22 1.45
N ALA A 296 -13.81 -18.28 0.53
CA ALA A 296 -12.47 -17.90 0.13
C ALA A 296 -12.41 -16.41 -0.26
N LEU A 297 -11.24 -15.80 -0.15
CA LEU A 297 -10.97 -14.42 -0.54
C LEU A 297 -10.13 -14.41 -1.82
N LEU A 298 -10.54 -13.64 -2.82
CA LEU A 298 -9.89 -13.61 -4.13
C LEU A 298 -9.06 -12.34 -4.31
N VAL A 299 -7.80 -12.51 -4.65
CA VAL A 299 -6.95 -11.44 -5.13
C VAL A 299 -6.45 -11.75 -6.53
N THR A 300 -6.63 -10.82 -7.44
CA THR A 300 -6.14 -10.90 -8.82
C THR A 300 -5.29 -9.68 -9.14
N LEU A 301 -4.31 -9.82 -10.02
CA LEU A 301 -3.45 -8.73 -10.45
C LEU A 301 -2.91 -9.03 -11.86
N ALA A 302 -2.81 -7.99 -12.70
CA ALA A 302 -2.27 -8.12 -14.04
C ALA A 302 -0.80 -8.53 -14.02
N ASP A 303 -0.37 -9.29 -15.04
CA ASP A 303 0.98 -9.80 -15.10
C ASP A 303 1.97 -8.77 -15.66
N THR A 304 2.46 -7.90 -14.80
CA THR A 304 3.50 -6.92 -15.12
C THR A 304 4.68 -7.04 -14.17
N GLU A 305 5.88 -6.66 -14.63
CA GLU A 305 7.10 -6.74 -13.80
C GLU A 305 6.93 -6.02 -12.45
N ILE A 306 6.34 -4.82 -12.44
CA ILE A 306 6.14 -4.05 -11.21
C ILE A 306 5.18 -4.72 -10.24
N PHE A 307 4.12 -5.36 -10.74
CA PHE A 307 3.15 -6.05 -9.90
C PHE A 307 3.70 -7.36 -9.35
N ARG A 308 4.55 -8.06 -10.09
CA ARG A 308 5.27 -9.25 -9.57
C ARG A 308 6.18 -8.91 -8.37
N LEU A 309 6.69 -7.69 -8.30
CA LEU A 309 7.57 -7.24 -7.21
C LEU A 309 6.80 -6.68 -6.01
N THR A 310 5.52 -6.30 -6.20
CA THR A 310 4.70 -5.61 -5.20
C THR A 310 3.82 -6.59 -4.42
N ILE A 311 3.67 -6.37 -3.12
CA ILE A 311 2.68 -7.06 -2.29
C ILE A 311 1.39 -6.23 -2.30
N PRO A 312 0.29 -6.72 -2.92
CA PRO A 312 -0.99 -6.04 -2.87
C PRO A 312 -1.52 -5.94 -1.44
N SER A 313 -2.02 -4.78 -1.04
CA SER A 313 -2.56 -4.57 0.31
C SER A 313 -3.74 -5.48 0.67
N LYS A 314 -4.42 -6.03 -0.32
CA LYS A 314 -5.48 -7.03 -0.13
C LYS A 314 -4.96 -8.30 0.55
N ILE A 315 -3.73 -8.72 0.25
CA ILE A 315 -3.14 -9.93 0.85
C ILE A 315 -3.03 -9.75 2.36
N GLN A 316 -2.53 -8.61 2.83
CA GLN A 316 -2.41 -8.34 4.26
C GLN A 316 -3.78 -8.33 4.95
N ALA A 317 -4.78 -7.70 4.33
CA ALA A 317 -6.15 -7.68 4.82
C ALA A 317 -6.79 -9.09 4.84
N TYR A 318 -6.53 -9.90 3.82
CA TYR A 318 -7.08 -11.25 3.70
C TYR A 318 -6.42 -12.24 4.66
N LEU A 319 -5.11 -12.15 4.85
CA LEU A 319 -4.41 -12.88 5.90
C LEU A 319 -4.98 -12.52 7.29
N ALA A 320 -5.17 -11.22 7.56
CA ALA A 320 -5.80 -10.76 8.79
C ALA A 320 -7.23 -11.31 8.92
N ALA A 321 -8.01 -11.39 7.84
CA ALA A 321 -9.35 -11.97 7.87
C ALA A 321 -9.37 -13.44 8.27
N GLY A 322 -8.29 -14.19 8.06
CA GLY A 322 -8.20 -15.59 8.47
C GLY A 322 -9.13 -16.50 7.66
N ARG A 323 -9.28 -16.22 6.37
CA ARG A 323 -9.99 -17.05 5.40
C ARG A 323 -9.05 -17.51 4.32
N PRO A 324 -9.29 -18.68 3.68
CA PRO A 324 -8.49 -19.14 2.55
C PRO A 324 -8.36 -18.07 1.47
N ILE A 325 -7.18 -17.93 0.88
CA ILE A 325 -6.91 -16.95 -0.16
C ILE A 325 -6.72 -17.69 -1.49
N ILE A 326 -7.40 -17.23 -2.53
CA ILE A 326 -7.09 -17.60 -3.91
C ILE A 326 -6.33 -16.42 -4.51
N ALA A 327 -5.05 -16.61 -4.79
CA ALA A 327 -4.16 -15.59 -5.33
C ALA A 327 -3.88 -15.85 -6.82
N CYS A 328 -4.66 -15.24 -7.71
CA CYS A 328 -4.45 -15.28 -9.15
C CYS A 328 -3.52 -14.13 -9.56
N LEU A 329 -2.23 -14.30 -9.24
CA LEU A 329 -1.18 -13.31 -9.48
C LEU A 329 0.20 -13.96 -9.36
N ASN A 330 1.23 -13.31 -9.91
CA ASN A 330 2.60 -13.79 -9.90
C ASN A 330 3.49 -13.00 -8.91
N GLY A 331 4.60 -13.61 -8.46
CA GLY A 331 5.67 -12.96 -7.69
C GLY A 331 5.36 -12.81 -6.20
N ALA A 332 5.85 -11.71 -5.60
CA ALA A 332 5.89 -11.52 -4.14
C ALA A 332 4.55 -11.73 -3.41
N GLY A 333 3.44 -11.42 -4.07
CA GLY A 333 2.11 -11.66 -3.48
C GLY A 333 1.76 -13.15 -3.43
N ALA A 334 2.04 -13.91 -4.49
CA ALA A 334 1.83 -15.36 -4.53
C ALA A 334 2.72 -16.06 -3.48
N GLU A 335 4.01 -15.71 -3.46
CA GLU A 335 4.99 -16.24 -2.52
C GLU A 335 4.55 -16.10 -1.05
N ILE A 336 3.96 -14.96 -0.68
CA ILE A 336 3.44 -14.76 0.68
C ILE A 336 2.26 -15.66 0.99
N VAL A 337 1.33 -15.85 0.06
CA VAL A 337 0.16 -16.73 0.29
C VAL A 337 0.61 -18.18 0.46
N GLU A 338 1.60 -18.62 -0.33
CA GLU A 338 2.20 -19.95 -0.23
C GLU A 338 3.04 -20.11 1.05
N GLU A 339 3.94 -19.16 1.35
CA GLU A 339 4.78 -19.15 2.58
C GLU A 339 3.91 -19.19 3.85
N ALA A 340 2.78 -18.49 3.83
CA ALA A 340 1.82 -18.46 4.94
C ALA A 340 0.99 -19.73 5.05
N GLY A 341 0.97 -20.63 4.06
CA GLY A 341 0.03 -21.73 3.97
C GLY A 341 -1.44 -21.26 4.00
N ALA A 342 -1.69 -20.04 3.51
CA ALA A 342 -2.96 -19.35 3.69
C ALA A 342 -3.95 -19.56 2.54
N GLY A 343 -3.56 -20.31 1.52
CA GLY A 343 -4.40 -20.48 0.34
C GLY A 343 -3.68 -21.12 -0.84
N VAL A 344 -4.21 -20.84 -2.02
CA VAL A 344 -3.71 -21.37 -3.29
C VAL A 344 -3.29 -20.21 -4.19
N ALA A 345 -2.06 -20.25 -4.69
CA ALA A 345 -1.59 -19.34 -5.71
C ALA A 345 -1.69 -20.00 -7.10
N VAL A 346 -2.17 -19.22 -8.07
CA VAL A 346 -2.26 -19.65 -9.48
C VAL A 346 -1.70 -18.53 -10.37
N PRO A 347 -1.23 -18.88 -11.59
CA PRO A 347 -0.68 -17.86 -12.48
C PRO A 347 -1.65 -16.71 -12.73
N ALA A 348 -1.09 -15.50 -12.83
CA ALA A 348 -1.86 -14.32 -13.17
C ALA A 348 -2.58 -14.51 -14.52
N GLU A 349 -3.81 -13.99 -14.61
CA GLU A 349 -4.61 -14.00 -15.83
C GLU A 349 -4.99 -15.41 -16.39
N ASP A 350 -4.75 -16.48 -15.61
CA ASP A 350 -5.10 -17.86 -15.97
C ASP A 350 -6.46 -18.24 -15.37
N ALA A 351 -7.51 -18.16 -16.18
CA ALA A 351 -8.89 -18.46 -15.78
C ALA A 351 -9.12 -19.95 -15.53
N LEU A 352 -8.42 -20.83 -16.24
CA LEU A 352 -8.51 -22.29 -16.03
C LEU A 352 -7.90 -22.67 -14.68
N ALA A 353 -6.70 -22.19 -14.41
CA ALA A 353 -6.05 -22.42 -13.12
C ALA A 353 -6.87 -21.83 -11.95
N LEU A 354 -7.45 -20.64 -12.14
CA LEU A 354 -8.35 -20.03 -11.15
C LEU A 354 -9.60 -20.91 -10.90
N ALA A 355 -10.25 -21.40 -11.96
CA ALA A 355 -11.41 -22.26 -11.82
C ALA A 355 -11.07 -23.59 -11.12
N GLU A 356 -9.93 -24.18 -11.42
CA GLU A 356 -9.49 -25.43 -10.74
C GLU A 356 -9.12 -25.19 -9.25
N ALA A 357 -8.48 -24.05 -8.93
CA ALA A 357 -8.24 -23.65 -7.53
C ALA A 357 -9.56 -23.51 -6.75
N VAL A 358 -10.58 -22.89 -7.37
CA VAL A 358 -11.93 -22.79 -6.76
C VAL A 358 -12.51 -24.18 -6.52
N LYS A 359 -12.48 -25.07 -7.52
CA LYS A 359 -12.98 -26.46 -7.36
C LYS A 359 -12.24 -27.23 -6.28
N THR A 360 -10.93 -27.03 -6.16
CA THR A 360 -10.09 -27.65 -5.14
C THR A 360 -10.54 -27.22 -3.75
N LEU A 361 -10.68 -25.92 -3.51
CA LEU A 361 -11.15 -25.41 -2.22
C LEU A 361 -12.63 -25.76 -1.94
N TYR A 362 -13.47 -25.78 -2.97
CA TYR A 362 -14.88 -26.18 -2.83
C TYR A 362 -15.03 -27.62 -2.35
N LYS A 363 -14.21 -28.54 -2.88
CA LYS A 363 -14.19 -29.97 -2.48
C LYS A 363 -13.47 -30.22 -1.16
N MET A 364 -12.63 -29.28 -0.72
CA MET A 364 -11.86 -29.42 0.52
C MET A 364 -12.78 -29.40 1.74
N PRO A 365 -12.55 -30.24 2.75
CA PRO A 365 -13.28 -30.19 4.02
C PRO A 365 -13.23 -28.79 4.65
N GLU A 366 -14.32 -28.38 5.28
CA GLU A 366 -14.39 -27.05 5.91
C GLU A 366 -13.32 -26.87 7.00
N SER A 367 -13.00 -27.92 7.75
CA SER A 367 -11.95 -27.92 8.76
C SER A 367 -10.56 -27.61 8.19
N GLU A 368 -10.24 -28.12 6.98
CA GLU A 368 -8.97 -27.85 6.32
C GLU A 368 -8.91 -26.41 5.80
N ARG A 369 -10.02 -25.92 5.23
CA ARG A 369 -10.14 -24.50 4.84
C ARG A 369 -9.99 -23.55 6.03
N PHE A 370 -10.58 -23.93 7.17
CA PHE A 370 -10.45 -23.15 8.40
C PHE A 370 -9.00 -23.10 8.90
N GLU A 371 -8.30 -24.24 8.89
CA GLU A 371 -6.88 -24.29 9.29
C GLU A 371 -6.00 -23.45 8.35
N MET A 372 -6.25 -23.53 7.05
CA MET A 372 -5.56 -22.67 6.06
C MET A 372 -5.77 -21.18 6.37
N GLY A 373 -6.98 -20.76 6.67
CA GLY A 373 -7.27 -19.39 7.10
C GLY A 373 -6.57 -19.02 8.42
N ALA A 374 -6.55 -19.94 9.39
CA ALA A 374 -5.86 -19.74 10.66
C ALA A 374 -4.34 -19.61 10.51
N GLN A 375 -3.72 -20.35 9.59
CA GLN A 375 -2.30 -20.18 9.24
C GLN A 375 -2.05 -18.79 8.67
N GLY A 376 -2.89 -18.33 7.75
CA GLY A 376 -2.82 -16.96 7.21
C GLY A 376 -2.89 -15.89 8.30
N ARG A 377 -3.79 -16.08 9.28
CA ARG A 377 -3.91 -15.15 10.40
C ARG A 377 -2.67 -15.14 11.32
N ARG A 378 -2.07 -16.30 11.60
CA ARG A 378 -0.81 -16.38 12.35
C ARG A 378 0.29 -15.64 11.62
N TYR A 379 0.43 -15.86 10.30
CA TYR A 379 1.41 -15.17 9.48
C TYR A 379 1.21 -13.64 9.47
N TYR A 380 -0.05 -13.18 9.38
CA TYR A 380 -0.37 -11.75 9.53
C TYR A 380 0.11 -11.20 10.88
N GLN A 381 -0.19 -11.89 11.98
CA GLN A 381 0.22 -11.45 13.32
C GLN A 381 1.73 -11.38 13.49
N GLU A 382 2.46 -12.26 12.81
CA GLU A 382 3.92 -12.31 12.88
C GLU A 382 4.60 -11.27 11.98
N HIS A 383 4.03 -10.96 10.82
CA HIS A 383 4.72 -10.21 9.78
C HIS A 383 4.08 -8.89 9.37
N PHE A 384 2.76 -8.70 9.59
CA PHE A 384 2.03 -7.55 9.08
C PHE A 384 1.19 -6.80 10.11
N ALA A 385 1.12 -7.28 11.34
CA ALA A 385 0.39 -6.61 12.41
C ALA A 385 0.96 -5.22 12.66
N HIS A 386 0.08 -4.22 12.70
CA HIS A 386 0.46 -2.81 12.74
C HIS A 386 1.35 -2.48 13.94
N ASP A 387 0.92 -2.86 15.14
CA ASP A 387 1.65 -2.57 16.38
C ASP A 387 3.07 -3.16 16.40
N LYS A 388 3.20 -4.39 15.90
CA LYS A 388 4.50 -5.07 15.81
C LYS A 388 5.44 -4.37 14.83
N LEU A 389 4.92 -3.93 13.70
CA LEU A 389 5.72 -3.20 12.72
C LEU A 389 6.08 -1.79 13.21
N VAL A 390 5.21 -1.15 13.99
CA VAL A 390 5.55 0.13 14.65
C VAL A 390 6.70 -0.06 15.64
N ASP A 391 6.68 -1.11 16.47
CA ASP A 391 7.80 -1.43 17.37
C ASP A 391 9.09 -1.72 16.62
N THR A 392 9.00 -2.47 15.53
CA THR A 392 10.13 -2.74 14.63
C THR A 392 10.72 -1.45 14.07
N LEU A 393 9.87 -0.50 13.65
CA LEU A 393 10.34 0.79 13.14
C LEU A 393 11.02 1.63 14.22
N ILE A 394 10.49 1.64 15.44
CA ILE A 394 11.14 2.29 16.59
C ILE A 394 12.55 1.71 16.80
N GLY A 395 12.70 0.38 16.75
CA GLY A 395 13.98 -0.29 16.81
C GLY A 395 14.94 0.13 15.68
N HIS A 396 14.43 0.33 14.47
CA HIS A 396 15.24 0.83 13.36
C HIS A 396 15.70 2.28 13.58
N PHE A 397 14.86 3.14 14.14
CA PHE A 397 15.28 4.50 14.52
C PHE A 397 16.38 4.46 15.55
N GLU A 398 16.23 3.70 16.63
CA GLU A 398 17.23 3.58 17.69
C GLU A 398 18.56 3.04 17.17
N HIS A 399 18.51 2.04 16.31
CA HIS A 399 19.71 1.48 15.68
C HIS A 399 20.42 2.52 14.80
N ALA A 400 19.69 3.24 13.96
CA ALA A 400 20.24 4.26 13.08
C ALA A 400 20.90 5.41 13.88
N VAL A 401 20.25 5.84 14.97
CA VAL A 401 20.78 6.88 15.87
C VAL A 401 22.08 6.42 16.53
N ARG A 402 22.10 5.19 17.08
CA ARG A 402 23.32 4.62 17.71
C ARG A 402 24.47 4.48 16.71
N SER A 403 24.20 3.99 15.51
CA SER A 403 25.21 3.83 14.44
C SER A 403 25.82 5.17 14.04
N GLN A 404 25.06 6.24 13.98
CA GLN A 404 25.57 7.56 13.66
C GLN A 404 26.40 8.18 14.78
N GLN A 405 26.04 7.91 16.05
CA GLN A 405 26.82 8.37 17.23
C GLN A 405 28.15 7.64 17.33
N GLY A 406 28.21 6.34 17.02
CA GLY A 406 29.44 5.55 17.03
C GLY A 406 30.45 5.88 15.91
N CYS A 407 30.00 6.58 14.86
CA CYS A 407 30.85 7.05 13.77
C CYS A 407 31.38 8.49 13.96
N ARG A 408 30.98 9.17 15.03
CA ARG A 408 31.49 10.49 15.45
C ARG A 408 32.55 10.36 16.50
#